data_e2e99617057144ed721d0b085929aa40
#
_entry.id   e2e99617057144ed721d0b085929aa40
#
_cell.length_a   1.000
_cell.length_b   1.000
_cell.length_c   1.000
_cell.angle_alpha   90.00
_cell.angle_beta   90.00
_cell.angle_gamma   90.00
#
_symmetry.space_group_name_H-M   'P 1'
#
loop_
_entity.id
_entity.type
_entity.pdbx_description
1 polymer ?
#
loop_
_entity_poly.entity_id
_entity_poly.type
_entity_poly.pdbx_seq_one_letter_code
_entity_poly.pdbx_strand_id
1 'polypeptide(L)'
;KAATAMDDLAQQNVDIIAVGASEIAGPLAELTEKYPDIFWYCNCGAGFADLPGLAQTLDDSAQISYSAGYATGLLLKAAGNNKATFLGCCDLNFEKEAYLAYELGLKAVLPDVEFSYVKTGAYDYDFDNTAGATEAYNAAKAAGVGAVYAYLAGALEPIVQLANADGIITMSAGSSKA
;
A
#
# COMPACT_ATOMS: atom_id res chain seq x y z
N LYS A 1 -1.06 -15.97 14.09
CA LYS A 1 -1.65 -14.97 15.03
C LYS A 1 -3.03 -14.48 14.54
N ALA A 2 -3.17 -14.00 13.29
CA ALA A 2 -4.46 -13.51 12.78
C ALA A 2 -5.55 -14.59 12.78
N ALA A 3 -5.26 -15.78 12.26
CA ALA A 3 -6.20 -16.93 12.24
C ALA A 3 -6.70 -17.25 13.65
N THR A 4 -5.80 -17.33 14.62
CA THR A 4 -6.16 -17.62 16.02
C THR A 4 -7.07 -16.53 16.59
N ALA A 5 -6.76 -15.26 16.35
CA ALA A 5 -7.57 -14.15 16.86
C ALA A 5 -8.99 -14.14 16.25
N MET A 6 -9.12 -14.43 14.95
CA MET A 6 -10.43 -14.54 14.29
C MET A 6 -11.22 -15.75 14.81
N ASP A 7 -10.55 -16.90 15.02
CA ASP A 7 -11.17 -18.10 15.57
C ASP A 7 -11.65 -17.87 17.01
N ASP A 8 -10.82 -17.21 17.85
CA ASP A 8 -11.17 -16.85 19.23
C ASP A 8 -12.36 -15.88 19.28
N LEU A 9 -12.45 -14.92 18.36
CA LEU A 9 -13.60 -14.02 18.23
C LEU A 9 -14.86 -14.78 17.80
N ALA A 10 -14.74 -15.66 16.83
CA ALA A 10 -15.87 -16.46 16.31
C ALA A 10 -16.48 -17.35 17.40
N GLN A 11 -15.66 -17.86 18.34
CA GLN A 11 -16.13 -18.66 19.47
C GLN A 11 -16.91 -17.86 20.52
N GLN A 12 -16.91 -16.52 20.45
CA GLN A 12 -17.62 -15.64 21.39
C GLN A 12 -19.07 -15.34 20.97
N ASN A 13 -19.62 -16.08 20.01
CA ASN A 13 -20.98 -15.90 19.48
C ASN A 13 -21.25 -14.48 18.98
N VAL A 14 -20.31 -13.90 18.25
CA VAL A 14 -20.49 -12.63 17.56
C VAL A 14 -21.25 -12.83 16.25
N ASP A 15 -22.07 -11.87 15.86
CA ASP A 15 -22.85 -11.93 14.63
C ASP A 15 -22.01 -11.54 13.41
N ILE A 16 -21.04 -10.65 13.58
CA ILE A 16 -20.22 -10.10 12.49
C ILE A 16 -18.75 -10.03 12.90
N ILE A 17 -17.86 -10.43 12.00
CA ILE A 17 -16.42 -10.21 12.12
C ILE A 17 -15.93 -9.42 10.92
N ALA A 18 -15.31 -8.27 11.19
CA ALA A 18 -14.71 -7.41 10.17
C ALA A 18 -13.18 -7.59 10.11
N VAL A 19 -12.68 -7.84 8.91
CA VAL A 19 -11.25 -8.00 8.60
C VAL A 19 -10.82 -6.80 7.76
N GLY A 20 -9.95 -5.96 8.29
CA GLY A 20 -9.61 -4.66 7.72
C GLY A 20 -8.39 -4.64 6.79
N ALA A 21 -7.75 -5.79 6.53
CA ALA A 21 -6.53 -5.80 5.72
C ALA A 21 -6.30 -7.13 4.99
N SER A 22 -5.72 -7.04 3.80
CA SER A 22 -5.39 -8.20 2.94
C SER A 22 -4.39 -9.16 3.60
N GLU A 23 -3.44 -8.64 4.37
CA GLU A 23 -2.36 -9.39 4.99
C GLU A 23 -2.85 -10.41 6.02
N ILE A 24 -4.02 -10.17 6.59
CA ILE A 24 -4.63 -11.03 7.58
C ILE A 24 -5.83 -11.84 7.06
N ALA A 25 -6.19 -11.67 5.79
CA ALA A 25 -7.39 -12.27 5.19
C ALA A 25 -7.25 -13.76 4.82
N GLY A 26 -6.03 -14.28 4.73
CA GLY A 26 -5.78 -15.68 4.31
C GLY A 26 -6.62 -16.75 4.99
N PRO A 27 -6.92 -16.68 6.31
CA PRO A 27 -7.73 -17.67 7.01
C PRO A 27 -9.23 -17.65 6.66
N LEU A 28 -9.74 -16.62 5.96
CA LEU A 28 -11.18 -16.44 5.74
C LEU A 28 -11.83 -17.63 5.01
N ALA A 29 -11.14 -18.24 4.04
CA ALA A 29 -11.67 -19.39 3.32
C ALA A 29 -12.05 -20.55 4.25
N GLU A 30 -11.23 -20.84 5.25
CA GLU A 30 -11.47 -21.89 6.24
C GLU A 30 -12.50 -21.44 7.30
N LEU A 31 -12.40 -20.20 7.77
CA LEU A 31 -13.21 -19.70 8.86
C LEU A 31 -14.67 -19.45 8.46
N THR A 32 -14.95 -19.03 7.23
CA THR A 32 -16.33 -18.89 6.74
C THR A 32 -17.05 -20.24 6.65
N GLU A 33 -16.34 -21.30 6.29
CA GLU A 33 -16.90 -22.66 6.31
C GLU A 33 -17.12 -23.19 7.73
N LYS A 34 -16.17 -22.90 8.62
CA LYS A 34 -16.22 -23.36 10.01
C LYS A 34 -17.32 -22.66 10.84
N TYR A 35 -17.61 -21.42 10.53
CA TYR A 35 -18.57 -20.57 11.25
C TYR A 35 -19.61 -19.98 10.29
N PRO A 36 -20.51 -20.79 9.73
CA PRO A 36 -21.47 -20.38 8.70
C PRO A 36 -22.55 -19.40 9.20
N ASP A 37 -22.76 -19.32 10.51
CA ASP A 37 -23.73 -18.41 11.12
C ASP A 37 -23.18 -17.01 11.39
N ILE A 38 -21.86 -16.80 11.20
CA ILE A 38 -21.23 -15.50 11.35
C ILE A 38 -21.16 -14.82 9.98
N PHE A 39 -21.55 -13.54 9.94
CA PHE A 39 -21.34 -12.70 8.77
C PHE A 39 -19.92 -12.15 8.78
N TRP A 40 -19.18 -12.42 7.73
CA TRP A 40 -17.81 -11.94 7.56
C TRP A 40 -17.79 -10.76 6.61
N TYR A 41 -17.07 -9.70 7.01
CA TYR A 41 -16.79 -8.57 6.15
C TYR A 41 -15.29 -8.44 5.96
N CYS A 42 -14.84 -8.25 4.72
CA CYS A 42 -13.41 -8.02 4.45
C CYS A 42 -13.22 -6.83 3.52
N ASN A 43 -12.47 -5.84 4.00
CA ASN A 43 -11.85 -4.85 3.11
C ASN A 43 -10.46 -5.35 2.74
N CYS A 44 -10.38 -6.13 1.68
CA CYS A 44 -9.16 -6.81 1.30
C CYS A 44 -9.11 -7.12 -0.20
N GLY A 45 -7.94 -6.93 -0.80
CA GLY A 45 -7.69 -7.20 -2.22
C GLY A 45 -7.43 -8.67 -2.58
N ALA A 46 -7.84 -9.62 -1.75
CA ALA A 46 -7.39 -11.00 -1.88
C ALA A 46 -8.25 -11.89 -2.80
N GLY A 47 -9.31 -11.37 -3.41
CA GLY A 47 -10.09 -12.11 -4.42
C GLY A 47 -10.78 -13.36 -3.87
N PHE A 48 -11.42 -13.27 -2.72
CA PHE A 48 -12.25 -14.34 -2.15
C PHE A 48 -13.67 -14.35 -2.74
N ALA A 49 -13.79 -14.21 -4.06
CA ALA A 49 -15.09 -14.27 -4.71
C ALA A 49 -15.83 -15.56 -4.31
N ASP A 50 -17.11 -15.40 -4.00
CA ASP A 50 -18.06 -16.50 -3.78
C ASP A 50 -17.89 -17.34 -2.49
N LEU A 51 -17.22 -16.82 -1.45
CA LEU A 51 -17.26 -17.48 -0.14
C LEU A 51 -18.62 -17.20 0.55
N PRO A 52 -19.36 -18.24 0.97
CA PRO A 52 -20.62 -18.07 1.69
C PRO A 52 -20.44 -17.24 2.97
N GLY A 53 -21.35 -16.30 3.20
CA GLY A 53 -21.32 -15.47 4.41
C GLY A 53 -20.23 -14.37 4.42
N LEU A 54 -19.48 -14.17 3.32
CA LEU A 54 -18.47 -13.12 3.20
C LEU A 54 -18.95 -11.99 2.27
N ALA A 55 -18.95 -10.76 2.79
CA ALA A 55 -18.99 -9.55 1.97
C ALA A 55 -17.59 -8.99 1.83
N GLN A 56 -17.17 -8.72 0.60
CA GLN A 56 -15.86 -8.18 0.30
C GLN A 56 -15.98 -6.80 -0.34
N THR A 57 -15.15 -5.87 0.10
CA THR A 57 -14.93 -4.57 -0.57
C THR A 57 -13.48 -4.45 -0.98
N LEU A 58 -13.25 -3.69 -2.02
CA LEU A 58 -11.93 -3.43 -2.57
C LEU A 58 -11.83 -1.95 -2.93
N ASP A 59 -10.76 -1.31 -2.52
CA ASP A 59 -10.43 0.02 -2.99
C ASP A 59 -9.92 -0.07 -4.43
N ASP A 60 -10.31 0.89 -5.26
CA ASP A 60 -9.72 1.02 -6.61
C ASP A 60 -8.31 1.62 -6.49
N SER A 61 -7.35 0.74 -6.20
CA SER A 61 -5.94 1.09 -6.01
C SER A 61 -5.34 1.77 -7.24
N ALA A 62 -5.79 1.40 -8.45
CA ALA A 62 -5.33 1.99 -9.67
C ALA A 62 -5.78 3.46 -9.79
N GLN A 63 -7.05 3.77 -9.51
CA GLN A 63 -7.54 5.15 -9.54
C GLN A 63 -6.89 6.03 -8.49
N ILE A 64 -6.73 5.52 -7.27
CA ILE A 64 -6.05 6.23 -6.17
C ILE A 64 -4.62 6.55 -6.57
N SER A 65 -3.87 5.55 -7.02
CA SER A 65 -2.46 5.70 -7.37
C SER A 65 -2.25 6.56 -8.61
N TYR A 66 -3.11 6.45 -9.64
CA TYR A 66 -3.07 7.33 -10.80
C TYR A 66 -3.26 8.79 -10.39
N SER A 67 -4.26 9.07 -9.55
CA SER A 67 -4.54 10.43 -9.07
C SER A 67 -3.38 10.99 -8.27
N ALA A 68 -2.76 10.19 -7.40
CA ALA A 68 -1.57 10.54 -6.66
C ALA A 68 -0.38 10.83 -7.59
N GLY A 69 -0.17 10.00 -8.61
CA GLY A 69 0.86 10.19 -9.63
C GLY A 69 0.67 11.48 -10.43
N TYR A 70 -0.57 11.77 -10.84
CA TYR A 70 -0.91 13.01 -11.52
C TYR A 70 -0.60 14.25 -10.65
N ALA A 71 -1.04 14.24 -9.39
CA ALA A 71 -0.76 15.31 -8.44
C ALA A 71 0.74 15.48 -8.19
N THR A 72 1.47 14.36 -8.00
CA THR A 72 2.94 14.38 -7.85
C THR A 72 3.63 14.97 -9.08
N GLY A 73 3.17 14.62 -10.28
CA GLY A 73 3.68 15.18 -11.52
C GLY A 73 3.54 16.69 -11.61
N LEU A 74 2.40 17.24 -11.15
CA LEU A 74 2.19 18.70 -11.09
C LEU A 74 3.17 19.37 -10.10
N LEU A 75 3.37 18.76 -8.94
CA LEU A 75 4.30 19.29 -7.91
C LEU A 75 5.75 19.23 -8.40
N LEU A 76 6.18 18.11 -8.98
CA LEU A 76 7.52 17.95 -9.55
C LEU A 76 7.78 18.98 -10.66
N LYS A 77 6.81 19.16 -11.56
CA LYS A 77 6.90 20.16 -12.63
C LYS A 77 7.07 21.58 -12.06
N ALA A 78 6.31 21.91 -11.01
CA ALA A 78 6.43 23.19 -10.34
C ALA A 78 7.79 23.37 -9.63
N ALA A 79 8.36 22.27 -9.11
CA ALA A 79 9.68 22.25 -8.46
C ALA A 79 10.86 22.20 -9.46
N GLY A 80 10.60 22.02 -10.76
CA GLY A 80 11.66 21.88 -11.76
C GLY A 80 12.43 20.56 -11.67
N ASN A 81 11.80 19.51 -11.14
CA ASN A 81 12.37 18.16 -11.01
C ASN A 81 11.53 17.17 -11.85
N ASN A 82 12.14 16.10 -12.30
CA ASN A 82 11.46 15.06 -13.09
C ASN A 82 11.74 13.64 -12.59
N LYS A 83 12.17 13.47 -11.34
CA LYS A 83 12.51 12.16 -10.78
C LYS A 83 11.57 11.79 -9.65
N ALA A 84 10.98 10.60 -9.72
CA ALA A 84 10.10 10.04 -8.70
C ALA A 84 10.45 8.59 -8.38
N THR A 85 10.26 8.19 -7.13
CA THR A 85 10.46 6.81 -6.69
C THR A 85 9.23 6.32 -5.94
N PHE A 86 8.84 5.07 -6.21
CA PHE A 86 7.84 4.35 -5.46
C PHE A 86 8.56 3.33 -4.57
N LEU A 87 8.38 3.45 -3.26
CA LEU A 87 8.91 2.50 -2.29
C LEU A 87 7.81 1.51 -1.93
N GLY A 88 7.92 0.29 -2.45
CA GLY A 88 6.99 -0.80 -2.14
C GLY A 88 7.69 -1.87 -1.30
N CYS A 89 6.90 -2.78 -0.72
CA CYS A 89 7.43 -3.87 0.08
C CYS A 89 8.11 -4.93 -0.79
N CYS A 90 7.35 -5.55 -1.67
CA CYS A 90 7.59 -6.94 -1.99
C CYS A 90 7.27 -7.31 -3.43
N ASP A 91 6.89 -6.37 -4.27
CA ASP A 91 6.49 -6.58 -5.68
C ASP A 91 5.25 -7.47 -5.84
N LEU A 92 4.29 -7.35 -4.92
CA LEU A 92 3.01 -8.06 -4.95
C LEU A 92 2.11 -7.53 -6.08
N ASN A 93 1.13 -8.32 -6.53
CA ASN A 93 0.28 -7.94 -7.67
C ASN A 93 -0.46 -6.61 -7.46
N PHE A 94 -0.98 -6.35 -6.26
CA PHE A 94 -1.63 -5.08 -5.95
C PHE A 94 -0.64 -3.91 -5.86
N GLU A 95 0.61 -4.14 -5.46
CA GLU A 95 1.67 -3.13 -5.53
C GLU A 95 2.03 -2.80 -6.98
N LYS A 96 2.08 -3.83 -7.86
CA LYS A 96 2.30 -3.63 -9.31
C LYS A 96 1.21 -2.77 -9.92
N GLU A 97 -0.04 -3.05 -9.61
CA GLU A 97 -1.17 -2.23 -10.04
C GLU A 97 -1.01 -0.78 -9.55
N ALA A 98 -0.67 -0.59 -8.28
CA ALA A 98 -0.50 0.73 -7.70
C ALA A 98 0.66 1.51 -8.35
N TYR A 99 1.86 0.95 -8.43
CA TYR A 99 3.00 1.71 -8.96
C TYR A 99 2.93 1.93 -10.47
N LEU A 100 2.34 1.00 -11.24
CA LEU A 100 2.12 1.22 -12.67
C LEU A 100 1.09 2.33 -12.92
N ALA A 101 0.00 2.35 -12.15
CA ALA A 101 -0.99 3.42 -12.24
C ALA A 101 -0.40 4.77 -11.79
N TYR A 102 0.42 4.79 -10.75
CA TYR A 102 1.14 5.99 -10.31
C TYR A 102 2.08 6.52 -11.40
N GLU A 103 2.85 5.65 -12.04
CA GLU A 103 3.72 6.01 -13.15
C GLU A 103 2.92 6.60 -14.32
N LEU A 104 1.77 6.01 -14.67
CA LEU A 104 0.88 6.56 -15.71
C LEU A 104 0.39 7.96 -15.36
N GLY A 105 0.02 8.20 -14.10
CA GLY A 105 -0.35 9.52 -13.59
C GLY A 105 0.78 10.54 -13.71
N LEU A 106 2.00 10.16 -13.32
CA LEU A 106 3.20 10.99 -13.49
C LEU A 106 3.44 11.37 -14.95
N LYS A 107 3.41 10.38 -15.85
CA LYS A 107 3.64 10.56 -17.30
C LYS A 107 2.58 11.40 -17.98
N ALA A 108 1.36 11.45 -17.45
CA ALA A 108 0.31 12.32 -17.96
C ALA A 108 0.66 13.82 -17.81
N VAL A 109 1.52 14.18 -16.87
CA VAL A 109 1.97 15.55 -16.58
C VAL A 109 3.41 15.79 -17.02
N LEU A 110 4.27 14.82 -16.78
CA LEU A 110 5.71 14.81 -17.10
C LEU A 110 6.04 13.59 -17.97
N PRO A 111 5.90 13.69 -19.32
CA PRO A 111 6.16 12.54 -20.20
C PRO A 111 7.58 11.97 -20.07
N ASP A 112 8.56 12.83 -19.72
CA ASP A 112 9.98 12.47 -19.57
C ASP A 112 10.36 12.18 -18.11
N VAL A 113 9.39 11.84 -17.23
CA VAL A 113 9.68 11.51 -15.83
C VAL A 113 10.57 10.27 -15.73
N GLU A 114 11.63 10.37 -14.92
CA GLU A 114 12.45 9.24 -14.51
C GLU A 114 11.79 8.60 -13.29
N PHE A 115 11.13 7.47 -13.51
CA PHE A 115 10.41 6.75 -12.45
C PHE A 115 11.12 5.45 -12.09
N SER A 116 11.16 5.13 -10.79
CA SER A 116 11.68 3.86 -10.29
C SER A 116 10.77 3.25 -9.22
N TYR A 117 10.61 1.93 -9.27
CA TYR A 117 10.09 1.14 -8.16
C TYR A 117 11.27 0.53 -7.39
N VAL A 118 11.24 0.63 -6.06
CA VAL A 118 12.27 0.04 -5.20
C VAL A 118 11.60 -0.85 -4.15
N LYS A 119 12.02 -2.11 -4.13
CA LYS A 119 11.60 -3.08 -3.12
C LYS A 119 12.33 -2.81 -1.81
N THR A 120 11.59 -2.69 -0.69
CA THR A 120 12.14 -2.40 0.64
C THR A 120 12.05 -3.59 1.60
N GLY A 121 11.12 -4.53 1.37
CA GLY A 121 10.91 -5.69 2.21
C GLY A 121 11.93 -6.80 1.98
N ALA A 122 12.29 -7.52 3.03
CA ALA A 122 13.15 -8.70 2.97
C ALA A 122 12.40 -9.99 2.58
N TYR A 123 11.08 -10.02 2.81
CA TYR A 123 10.17 -11.12 2.48
C TYR A 123 8.78 -10.57 2.10
N ASP A 124 7.88 -11.44 1.65
CA ASP A 124 6.54 -11.02 1.24
C ASP A 124 5.74 -10.47 2.43
N TYR A 125 5.03 -9.35 2.18
CA TYR A 125 4.26 -8.60 3.18
C TYR A 125 5.09 -7.91 4.29
N ASP A 126 6.39 -7.68 4.07
CA ASP A 126 7.29 -6.98 5.00
C ASP A 126 7.18 -5.45 4.87
N PHE A 127 5.95 -4.92 5.06
CA PHE A 127 5.65 -3.48 4.96
C PHE A 127 6.16 -2.64 6.13
N ASP A 128 6.67 -3.30 7.17
CA ASP A 128 7.17 -2.67 8.39
C ASP A 128 8.71 -2.54 8.42
N ASN A 129 9.40 -2.91 7.34
CA ASN A 129 10.86 -2.89 7.25
C ASN A 129 11.41 -1.47 7.16
N THR A 130 11.48 -0.79 8.29
CA THR A 130 12.00 0.58 8.38
C THR A 130 13.46 0.70 7.93
N ALA A 131 14.28 -0.32 8.18
CA ALA A 131 15.69 -0.31 7.78
C ALA A 131 15.84 -0.34 6.26
N GLY A 132 15.16 -1.28 5.59
CA GLY A 132 15.16 -1.39 4.12
C GLY A 132 14.53 -0.16 3.45
N ALA A 133 13.44 0.36 4.02
CA ALA A 133 12.79 1.57 3.51
C ALA A 133 13.70 2.81 3.64
N THR A 134 14.42 2.94 4.76
CA THR A 134 15.37 4.05 4.97
C THR A 134 16.57 3.96 4.01
N GLU A 135 17.09 2.77 3.78
CA GLU A 135 18.18 2.56 2.81
C GLU A 135 17.73 2.95 1.40
N ALA A 136 16.56 2.46 0.96
CA ALA A 136 15.99 2.78 -0.33
C ALA A 136 15.71 4.29 -0.50
N TYR A 137 15.16 4.93 0.55
CA TYR A 137 14.93 6.37 0.56
C TYR A 137 16.23 7.16 0.41
N ASN A 138 17.27 6.82 1.16
CA ASN A 138 18.56 7.49 1.09
C ASN A 138 19.22 7.33 -0.29
N ALA A 139 19.09 6.16 -0.91
CA ALA A 139 19.57 5.94 -2.28
C ALA A 139 18.78 6.81 -3.30
N ALA A 140 17.47 6.88 -3.18
CA ALA A 140 16.62 7.73 -4.02
C ALA A 140 16.98 9.22 -3.87
N LYS A 141 17.16 9.70 -2.63
CA LYS A 141 17.63 11.06 -2.33
C LYS A 141 18.97 11.35 -2.99
N ALA A 142 19.95 10.44 -2.86
CA ALA A 142 21.28 10.59 -3.46
C ALA A 142 21.21 10.63 -5.00
N ALA A 143 20.22 9.98 -5.62
CA ALA A 143 19.96 10.04 -7.06
C ALA A 143 19.25 11.33 -7.51
N GLY A 144 18.91 12.22 -6.58
CA GLY A 144 18.25 13.51 -6.86
C GLY A 144 16.74 13.41 -7.07
N VAL A 145 16.10 12.40 -6.50
CA VAL A 145 14.65 12.21 -6.56
C VAL A 145 13.94 13.37 -5.87
N GLY A 146 12.96 13.97 -6.55
CA GLY A 146 12.15 15.08 -6.03
C GLY A 146 10.85 14.62 -5.36
N ALA A 147 10.42 13.40 -5.59
CA ALA A 147 9.20 12.84 -4.99
C ALA A 147 9.33 11.37 -4.65
N VAL A 148 8.78 10.99 -3.49
CA VAL A 148 8.72 9.58 -3.03
C VAL A 148 7.28 9.22 -2.70
N TYR A 149 6.79 8.12 -3.28
CA TYR A 149 5.54 7.49 -2.88
C TYR A 149 5.87 6.29 -1.99
N ALA A 150 5.54 6.39 -0.71
CA ALA A 150 5.79 5.32 0.25
C ALA A 150 4.54 4.44 0.42
N TYR A 151 4.51 3.30 -0.28
CA TYR A 151 3.44 2.30 -0.20
C TYR A 151 3.80 1.26 0.87
N LEU A 152 3.79 1.70 2.12
CA LEU A 152 4.29 0.97 3.28
C LEU A 152 3.28 1.03 4.43
N ALA A 153 3.46 0.20 5.46
CA ALA A 153 2.66 0.22 6.69
C ALA A 153 3.47 0.85 7.84
N GLY A 154 4.05 0.09 8.74
CA GLY A 154 4.80 0.63 9.87
C GLY A 154 6.07 1.41 9.47
N ALA A 155 6.62 1.14 8.30
CA ALA A 155 7.75 1.89 7.78
C ALA A 155 7.37 3.24 7.11
N LEU A 156 6.07 3.52 6.91
CA LEU A 156 5.59 4.74 6.25
C LEU A 156 6.00 6.02 6.99
N GLU A 157 5.62 6.12 8.27
CA GLU A 157 5.84 7.33 9.07
C GLU A 157 7.32 7.75 9.14
N PRO A 158 8.29 6.85 9.39
CA PRO A 158 9.71 7.17 9.31
C PRO A 158 10.15 7.78 7.97
N ILE A 159 9.64 7.26 6.85
CA ILE A 159 9.99 7.78 5.52
C ILE A 159 9.37 9.16 5.28
N VAL A 160 8.12 9.38 5.68
CA VAL A 160 7.49 10.70 5.59
C VAL A 160 8.27 11.75 6.38
N GLN A 161 8.72 11.40 7.60
CA GLN A 161 9.52 12.30 8.42
C GLN A 161 10.86 12.67 7.77
N LEU A 162 11.57 11.69 7.18
CA LEU A 162 12.80 11.93 6.45
C LEU A 162 12.57 12.83 5.23
N ALA A 163 11.54 12.52 4.42
CA ALA A 163 11.23 13.29 3.22
C ALA A 163 10.85 14.74 3.55
N ASN A 164 10.04 14.95 4.59
CA ASN A 164 9.70 16.29 5.07
C ASN A 164 10.93 17.09 5.53
N ALA A 165 11.85 16.45 6.26
CA ALA A 165 13.09 17.09 6.70
C ALA A 165 14.00 17.48 5.52
N ASP A 166 13.97 16.73 4.44
CA ASP A 166 14.78 16.94 3.24
C ASP A 166 14.08 17.80 2.16
N GLY A 167 12.81 18.16 2.36
CA GLY A 167 12.03 18.94 1.39
C GLY A 167 11.67 18.12 0.13
N ILE A 168 11.66 16.79 0.22
CA ILE A 168 11.24 15.87 -0.85
C ILE A 168 9.72 15.71 -0.76
N ILE A 169 9.03 15.82 -1.91
CA ILE A 169 7.58 15.60 -2.00
C ILE A 169 7.25 14.17 -1.60
N THR A 170 6.31 14.01 -0.69
CA THR A 170 5.84 12.69 -0.30
C THR A 170 4.36 12.50 -0.59
N MET A 171 4.01 11.30 -1.04
CA MET A 171 2.67 10.81 -1.22
C MET A 171 2.56 9.43 -0.59
N SER A 172 1.38 9.10 -0.08
CA SER A 172 1.10 7.76 0.46
C SER A 172 -0.37 7.40 0.29
N ALA A 173 -0.68 6.11 0.27
CA ALA A 173 -2.06 5.64 0.30
C ALA A 173 -2.59 5.69 1.75
N GLY A 174 -3.71 6.37 1.95
CA GLY A 174 -4.53 6.25 3.16
C GLY A 174 -3.98 6.90 4.44
N SER A 175 -2.91 7.70 4.40
CA SER A 175 -2.41 8.41 5.57
C SER A 175 -2.80 9.89 5.55
N SER A 176 -3.44 10.35 6.62
CA SER A 176 -3.75 11.77 6.83
C SER A 176 -2.59 12.57 7.44
N LYS A 177 -1.45 11.94 7.68
CA LYS A 177 -0.25 12.55 8.29
C LYS A 177 0.89 12.77 7.31
N ALA A 178 0.71 12.34 6.06
CA ALA A 178 1.69 12.57 4.99
C ALA A 178 1.60 13.99 4.45
#